data_0370c62b9e23173ef3335c26dabbc945
#
_entry.id   0370c62b9e23173ef3335c26dabbc945
#
_cell.length_a   1.000
_cell.length_b   1.000
_cell.length_c   1.000
_cell.angle_alpha   90.00
_cell.angle_beta   90.00
_cell.angle_gamma   90.00
#
_symmetry.space_group_name_H-M   'P 1'
#
loop_
_entity.id
_entity.type
_entity.pdbx_description
1 polymer ?
#
loop_
_entity_poly.entity_id
_entity_poly.type
_entity_poly.pdbx_seq_one_letter_code
_entity_poly.pdbx_strand_id
1 'polypeptide(L)'
;FQAEDGIRDTSVTGVQTCALPIYSGEFIFEGKKVELDGPRAATSLGIEVVYQDLALCDNLDIVHNMFLGREKKRNNVLNEHEMESLARKTLDGLSVRTVKSIRQKVSSLSGGQRQTVAIARSVLWNSKVVILDEPTAALGVAQTEQVLNLVKRLAENGLAVILISHNLNDVFEVADSIAALHLGRMAAQIDKSKIAPQQVIELITTGKSESVGVK
;
A
#
# COMPACT_ATOMS: atom_id res chain seq x y z
N PHE A 1 9.28 6.78 18.46
CA PHE A 1 8.93 6.12 19.68
C PHE A 1 10.06 6.19 20.69
N GLN A 2 9.75 6.40 21.90
CA GLN A 2 10.70 6.51 22.98
C GLN A 2 10.40 5.45 24.02
N ALA A 3 11.36 4.62 24.29
CA ALA A 3 11.12 3.38 24.99
C ALA A 3 10.63 3.56 26.43
N GLU A 4 11.24 4.47 27.18
CA GLU A 4 10.92 4.63 28.61
C GLU A 4 9.57 5.23 28.87
N ASP A 5 9.11 6.12 28.04
CA ASP A 5 7.76 6.66 28.11
C ASP A 5 6.86 6.03 27.05
N GLY A 6 7.31 4.90 26.59
CA GLY A 6 6.62 4.13 25.61
C GLY A 6 6.86 4.63 24.21
N ILE A 7 5.97 4.26 23.36
CA ILE A 7 5.98 4.63 21.98
C ILE A 7 5.23 5.93 21.83
N ARG A 8 5.85 6.88 21.20
CA ARG A 8 5.24 8.18 20.93
C ARG A 8 4.99 8.43 19.47
N ASP A 9 5.72 7.75 18.65
CA ASP A 9 5.65 7.90 17.22
C ASP A 9 5.08 6.64 16.59
N THR A 10 4.09 6.80 15.73
CA THR A 10 3.49 5.70 14.99
C THR A 10 4.47 5.01 14.05
N SER A 11 5.49 5.72 13.59
CA SER A 11 6.55 5.15 12.76
C SER A 11 7.36 4.07 13.47
N VAL A 12 7.35 4.05 14.80
CA VAL A 12 8.03 3.05 15.62
C VAL A 12 7.10 1.98 16.17
N THR A 13 5.87 1.93 15.72
CA THR A 13 4.90 0.91 16.13
C THR A 13 5.45 -0.50 15.94
N GLY A 14 6.21 -0.72 14.88
CA GLY A 14 6.87 -2.01 14.66
C GLY A 14 7.84 -2.39 15.76
N VAL A 15 8.60 -1.44 16.28
CA VAL A 15 9.52 -1.66 17.41
C VAL A 15 8.72 -1.93 18.69
N GLN A 16 7.67 -1.17 18.91
CA GLN A 16 6.78 -1.36 20.06
C GLN A 16 6.15 -2.73 20.08
N THR A 17 5.61 -3.19 18.96
CA THR A 17 4.97 -4.50 18.85
C THR A 17 5.97 -5.65 19.00
N CYS A 18 7.24 -5.46 18.63
CA CYS A 18 8.29 -6.43 18.84
C CYS A 18 8.77 -6.50 20.30
N ALA A 19 8.83 -5.34 20.97
CA ALA A 19 9.34 -5.25 22.33
C ALA A 19 8.25 -5.51 23.39
N LEU A 20 7.06 -4.97 23.16
CA LEU A 20 5.90 -5.05 24.07
C LEU A 20 4.65 -5.28 23.23
N PRO A 21 4.16 -6.52 23.11
CA PRO A 21 2.91 -6.78 22.43
C PRO A 21 1.77 -6.02 23.09
N ILE A 22 1.14 -5.11 22.36
CA ILE A 22 0.05 -4.26 22.85
C ILE A 22 -1.29 -4.57 22.20
N TYR A 23 -1.35 -5.63 21.42
CA TYR A 23 -2.56 -6.09 20.75
C TYR A 23 -2.84 -7.55 21.11
N SER A 24 -4.10 -7.92 20.98
CA SER A 24 -4.56 -9.30 21.08
C SER A 24 -5.52 -9.59 19.92
N GLY A 25 -5.59 -10.82 19.52
CA GLY A 25 -6.44 -11.26 18.44
C GLY A 25 -5.79 -12.34 17.59
N GLU A 26 -6.37 -12.60 16.43
CA GLU A 26 -5.87 -13.60 15.50
C GLU A 26 -5.78 -13.01 14.11
N PHE A 27 -4.70 -13.35 13.40
CA PHE A 27 -4.58 -13.11 11.98
C PHE A 27 -4.97 -14.38 11.22
N ILE A 28 -5.96 -14.26 10.34
CA ILE A 28 -6.39 -15.35 9.46
C ILE A 28 -6.08 -14.94 8.02
N PHE A 29 -5.23 -15.72 7.36
CA PHE A 29 -4.85 -15.48 5.98
C PHE A 29 -5.11 -16.74 5.15
N GLU A 30 -5.87 -16.60 4.07
CA GLU A 30 -6.33 -17.73 3.23
C GLU A 30 -6.98 -18.87 4.07
N GLY A 31 -7.78 -18.49 5.08
CA GLY A 31 -8.48 -19.44 5.96
C GLY A 31 -7.59 -20.12 7.00
N LYS A 32 -6.33 -19.75 7.10
CA LYS A 32 -5.38 -20.30 8.08
C LYS A 32 -4.96 -19.24 9.09
N LYS A 33 -4.86 -19.64 10.35
CA LYS A 33 -4.27 -18.80 11.39
C LYS A 33 -2.78 -18.62 11.10
N VAL A 34 -2.33 -17.39 11.10
CA VAL A 34 -0.92 -17.03 10.85
C VAL A 34 -0.39 -16.17 12.00
N GLU A 35 0.90 -16.27 12.26
CA GLU A 35 1.61 -15.39 13.16
C GLU A 35 2.44 -14.40 12.34
N LEU A 36 2.34 -13.12 12.71
CA LEU A 36 3.03 -12.03 12.03
C LEU A 36 4.03 -11.40 13.02
N ASP A 37 5.21 -11.99 13.09
CA ASP A 37 6.28 -11.52 13.99
C ASP A 37 6.96 -10.23 13.50
N GLY A 38 6.59 -9.77 12.30
CA GLY A 38 7.13 -8.55 11.72
C GLY A 38 6.95 -8.47 10.21
N PRO A 39 7.49 -7.41 9.58
CA PRO A 39 7.29 -7.16 8.15
C PRO A 39 7.73 -8.31 7.23
N ARG A 40 8.80 -9.03 7.61
CA ARG A 40 9.29 -10.18 6.81
C ARG A 40 8.29 -11.33 6.78
N ALA A 41 7.61 -11.60 7.91
CA ALA A 41 6.57 -12.63 7.97
C ALA A 41 5.39 -12.24 7.06
N ALA A 42 4.92 -10.99 7.10
CA ALA A 42 3.88 -10.49 6.21
C ALA A 42 4.28 -10.62 4.72
N THR A 43 5.50 -10.17 4.37
CA THR A 43 6.01 -10.29 3.00
C THR A 43 6.09 -11.75 2.52
N SER A 44 6.47 -12.69 3.38
CA SER A 44 6.53 -14.12 3.02
C SER A 44 5.16 -14.70 2.68
N LEU A 45 4.09 -14.13 3.22
CA LEU A 45 2.69 -14.46 2.88
C LEU A 45 2.21 -13.76 1.60
N GLY A 46 2.99 -12.85 1.03
CA GLY A 46 2.59 -12.04 -0.11
C GLY A 46 1.81 -10.79 0.27
N ILE A 47 1.99 -10.28 1.48
CA ILE A 47 1.42 -9.01 1.94
C ILE A 47 2.51 -7.94 1.79
N GLU A 48 2.29 -6.96 0.93
CA GLU A 48 3.22 -5.86 0.68
C GLU A 48 2.55 -4.53 1.05
N VAL A 49 3.37 -3.59 1.52
CA VAL A 49 2.90 -2.26 1.94
C VAL A 49 3.61 -1.19 1.13
N VAL A 50 2.85 -0.26 0.59
CA VAL A 50 3.35 0.98 0.00
C VAL A 50 3.01 2.10 0.99
N TYR A 51 4.02 2.59 1.67
CA TYR A 51 3.89 3.67 2.64
C TYR A 51 3.74 5.02 1.94
N GLN A 52 3.24 6.01 2.64
CA GLN A 52 3.15 7.40 2.20
C GLN A 52 4.54 7.95 1.80
N ASP A 53 5.57 7.65 2.60
CA ASP A 53 6.96 7.80 2.15
C ASP A 53 7.34 6.57 1.32
N LEU A 54 7.49 6.78 0.02
CA LEU A 54 7.67 5.72 -0.97
C LEU A 54 8.95 4.90 -0.78
N ALA A 55 9.86 5.34 0.08
CA ALA A 55 11.16 4.72 0.33
C ALA A 55 11.90 4.38 -0.98
N LEU A 56 11.94 5.32 -1.91
CA LEU A 56 12.68 5.24 -3.16
C LEU A 56 14.00 6.02 -3.05
N CYS A 57 15.07 5.43 -3.57
CA CYS A 57 16.38 6.06 -3.64
C CYS A 57 16.49 6.93 -4.89
N ASP A 58 16.56 8.23 -4.72
CA ASP A 58 16.57 9.22 -5.80
C ASP A 58 17.75 9.08 -6.77
N ASN A 59 18.90 8.64 -6.27
CA ASN A 59 20.12 8.46 -7.04
C ASN A 59 20.18 7.16 -7.84
N LEU A 60 19.28 6.23 -7.59
CA LEU A 60 19.17 4.96 -8.32
C LEU A 60 18.15 5.07 -9.46
N ASP A 61 18.29 4.20 -10.45
CA ASP A 61 17.29 4.03 -11.50
C ASP A 61 16.08 3.21 -11.01
N ILE A 62 15.07 3.11 -11.84
CA ILE A 62 13.82 2.40 -11.52
C ILE A 62 14.09 0.91 -11.26
N VAL A 63 14.92 0.26 -12.08
CA VAL A 63 15.22 -1.17 -11.92
C VAL A 63 15.88 -1.43 -10.58
N HIS A 64 16.90 -0.66 -10.22
CA HIS A 64 17.58 -0.84 -8.93
C HIS A 64 16.64 -0.54 -7.75
N ASN A 65 15.76 0.46 -7.86
CA ASN A 65 14.75 0.73 -6.83
C ASN A 65 13.74 -0.40 -6.67
N MET A 66 13.30 -1.02 -7.76
CA MET A 66 12.35 -2.14 -7.70
C MET A 66 12.94 -3.38 -7.04
N PHE A 67 14.24 -3.58 -7.14
CA PHE A 67 14.94 -4.75 -6.60
C PHE A 67 15.74 -4.47 -5.33
N LEU A 68 15.72 -3.25 -4.81
CA LEU A 68 16.52 -2.85 -3.66
C LEU A 68 16.28 -3.76 -2.44
N GLY A 69 17.35 -4.40 -1.95
CA GLY A 69 17.29 -5.36 -0.86
C GLY A 69 16.84 -6.78 -1.25
N ARG A 70 16.48 -7.00 -2.52
CA ARG A 70 16.05 -8.30 -3.08
C ARG A 70 16.67 -8.52 -4.47
N GLU A 71 17.89 -8.06 -4.67
CA GLU A 71 18.58 -8.10 -5.96
C GLU A 71 18.75 -9.53 -6.48
N LYS A 72 18.50 -9.72 -7.75
CA LYS A 72 18.80 -11.00 -8.42
C LYS A 72 20.30 -11.12 -8.66
N LYS A 73 20.87 -12.24 -8.24
CA LYS A 73 22.31 -12.52 -8.35
C LYS A 73 22.55 -13.82 -9.10
N ARG A 74 23.61 -13.82 -9.88
CA ARG A 74 24.16 -15.02 -10.51
C ARG A 74 25.66 -15.05 -10.20
N ASN A 75 26.14 -16.10 -9.54
CA ASN A 75 27.54 -16.23 -9.12
C ASN A 75 28.05 -15.00 -8.31
N ASN A 76 27.24 -14.52 -7.36
CA ASN A 76 27.51 -13.33 -6.52
C ASN A 76 27.62 -11.98 -7.28
N VAL A 77 27.31 -11.96 -8.57
CA VAL A 77 27.22 -10.74 -9.36
C VAL A 77 25.76 -10.41 -9.63
N LEU A 78 25.40 -9.12 -9.66
CA LEU A 78 24.06 -8.68 -9.99
C LEU A 78 23.67 -9.16 -11.40
N ASN A 79 22.50 -9.78 -11.51
CA ASN A 79 21.92 -10.18 -12.78
C ASN A 79 21.00 -9.06 -13.30
N GLU A 80 21.62 -8.01 -13.80
CA GLU A 80 20.89 -6.82 -14.27
C GLU A 80 19.91 -7.13 -15.40
N HIS A 81 20.28 -8.05 -16.30
CA HIS A 81 19.42 -8.42 -17.42
C HIS A 81 18.10 -9.06 -16.94
N GLU A 82 18.17 -9.95 -15.94
CA GLU A 82 16.99 -10.58 -15.37
C GLU A 82 16.13 -9.54 -14.60
N MET A 83 16.78 -8.67 -13.82
CA MET A 83 16.08 -7.60 -13.10
C MET A 83 15.38 -6.65 -14.07
N GLU A 84 16.04 -6.24 -15.14
CA GLU A 84 15.47 -5.38 -16.18
C GLU A 84 14.27 -6.03 -16.87
N SER A 85 14.41 -7.30 -17.24
CA SER A 85 13.33 -8.06 -17.89
C SER A 85 12.09 -8.17 -16.98
N LEU A 86 12.30 -8.49 -15.71
CA LEU A 86 11.21 -8.58 -14.72
C LEU A 86 10.57 -7.23 -14.43
N ALA A 87 11.38 -6.16 -14.26
CA ALA A 87 10.86 -4.81 -14.06
C ALA A 87 9.99 -4.38 -15.23
N ARG A 88 10.45 -4.59 -16.46
CA ARG A 88 9.70 -4.27 -17.67
C ARG A 88 8.39 -5.05 -17.73
N LYS A 89 8.44 -6.36 -17.52
CA LYS A 89 7.25 -7.22 -17.50
C LYS A 89 6.22 -6.76 -16.47
N THR A 90 6.66 -6.36 -15.28
CA THR A 90 5.78 -5.87 -14.22
C THR A 90 5.11 -4.54 -14.60
N LEU A 91 5.89 -3.57 -15.10
CA LEU A 91 5.38 -2.28 -15.53
C LEU A 91 4.42 -2.40 -16.71
N ASP A 92 4.73 -3.26 -17.68
CA ASP A 92 3.88 -3.54 -18.85
C ASP A 92 2.56 -4.22 -18.41
N GLY A 93 2.64 -5.20 -17.50
CA GLY A 93 1.47 -5.87 -16.92
C GLY A 93 0.52 -4.92 -16.19
N LEU A 94 1.06 -3.86 -15.60
CA LEU A 94 0.28 -2.78 -14.98
C LEU A 94 -0.10 -1.67 -15.97
N SER A 95 0.23 -1.83 -17.26
CA SER A 95 0.02 -0.81 -18.32
C SER A 95 0.62 0.56 -17.97
N VAL A 96 1.76 0.57 -17.30
CA VAL A 96 2.47 1.79 -16.92
C VAL A 96 3.21 2.33 -18.15
N ARG A 97 2.64 3.35 -18.78
CA ARG A 97 3.20 4.00 -19.99
C ARG A 97 3.86 5.35 -19.69
N THR A 98 3.80 5.81 -18.46
CA THR A 98 4.30 7.15 -18.08
C THR A 98 5.81 7.20 -17.90
N VAL A 99 6.48 6.05 -17.81
CA VAL A 99 7.92 5.92 -17.65
C VAL A 99 8.57 5.72 -19.02
N LYS A 100 9.42 6.66 -19.43
CA LYS A 100 10.09 6.62 -20.75
C LYS A 100 11.20 5.58 -20.82
N SER A 101 11.92 5.37 -19.74
CA SER A 101 13.01 4.40 -19.62
C SER A 101 13.10 3.86 -18.20
N ILE A 102 13.20 2.55 -18.06
CA ILE A 102 13.38 1.90 -16.76
C ILE A 102 14.76 2.14 -16.14
N ARG A 103 15.71 2.65 -16.92
CA ARG A 103 17.04 3.09 -16.48
C ARG A 103 17.07 4.60 -16.13
N GLN A 104 15.92 5.26 -16.15
CA GLN A 104 15.77 6.63 -15.71
C GLN A 104 15.93 6.71 -14.18
N LYS A 105 16.68 7.70 -13.69
CA LYS A 105 16.83 7.95 -12.24
C LYS A 105 15.50 8.39 -11.63
N VAL A 106 15.21 7.88 -10.43
CA VAL A 106 13.99 8.22 -9.70
C VAL A 106 13.90 9.72 -9.40
N SER A 107 15.05 10.41 -9.19
CA SER A 107 15.10 11.86 -9.01
C SER A 107 14.44 12.66 -10.14
N SER A 108 14.41 12.12 -11.37
CA SER A 108 13.83 12.81 -12.53
C SER A 108 12.33 12.48 -12.77
N LEU A 109 11.74 11.65 -11.92
CA LEU A 109 10.33 11.27 -12.01
C LEU A 109 9.43 12.31 -11.34
N SER A 110 8.23 12.50 -11.91
CA SER A 110 7.16 13.23 -11.23
C SER A 110 6.63 12.44 -10.02
N GLY A 111 5.91 13.10 -9.11
CA GLY A 111 5.31 12.45 -7.94
C GLY A 111 4.46 11.24 -8.31
N GLY A 112 3.56 11.37 -9.30
CA GLY A 112 2.73 10.26 -9.77
C GLY A 112 3.53 9.11 -10.41
N GLN A 113 4.64 9.41 -11.10
CA GLN A 113 5.53 8.38 -11.64
C GLN A 113 6.28 7.65 -10.51
N ARG A 114 6.74 8.37 -9.48
CA ARG A 114 7.35 7.77 -8.29
C ARG A 114 6.36 6.84 -7.58
N GLN A 115 5.13 7.29 -7.40
CA GLN A 115 4.05 6.49 -6.82
C GLN A 115 3.82 5.21 -7.62
N THR A 116 3.73 5.34 -8.94
CA THR A 116 3.58 4.19 -9.85
C THR A 116 4.72 3.19 -9.71
N VAL A 117 5.97 3.65 -9.61
CA VAL A 117 7.14 2.77 -9.41
C VAL A 117 7.09 2.07 -8.05
N ALA A 118 6.69 2.78 -6.99
CA ALA A 118 6.55 2.18 -5.66
C ALA A 118 5.46 1.09 -5.63
N ILE A 119 4.32 1.34 -6.28
CA ILE A 119 3.27 0.34 -6.42
C ILE A 119 3.75 -0.84 -7.28
N ALA A 120 4.43 -0.60 -8.40
CA ALA A 120 4.98 -1.67 -9.24
C ALA A 120 6.00 -2.53 -8.47
N ARG A 121 6.82 -1.91 -7.61
CA ARG A 121 7.75 -2.62 -6.72
C ARG A 121 7.02 -3.58 -5.78
N SER A 122 5.89 -3.18 -5.21
CA SER A 122 5.14 -4.01 -4.27
C SER A 122 4.56 -5.27 -4.93
N VAL A 123 4.20 -5.22 -6.20
CA VAL A 123 3.60 -6.37 -6.90
C VAL A 123 4.61 -7.27 -7.64
N LEU A 124 5.87 -6.85 -7.72
CA LEU A 124 6.93 -7.60 -8.40
C LEU A 124 7.15 -9.00 -7.79
N TRP A 125 6.80 -9.19 -6.52
CA TRP A 125 7.14 -10.37 -5.72
C TRP A 125 5.98 -11.35 -5.55
N ASN A 126 5.07 -11.41 -6.51
CA ASN A 126 3.91 -12.30 -6.46
C ASN A 126 2.99 -12.02 -5.26
N SER A 127 2.74 -10.76 -5.00
CA SER A 127 1.91 -10.30 -3.91
C SER A 127 0.47 -10.78 -4.07
N LYS A 128 -0.18 -11.04 -2.94
CA LYS A 128 -1.60 -11.39 -2.84
C LYS A 128 -2.42 -10.24 -2.28
N VAL A 129 -1.82 -9.50 -1.37
CA VAL A 129 -2.42 -8.31 -0.75
C VAL A 129 -1.45 -7.15 -0.88
N VAL A 130 -1.96 -6.01 -1.30
CA VAL A 130 -1.21 -4.74 -1.33
C VAL A 130 -1.94 -3.72 -0.48
N ILE A 131 -1.25 -3.16 0.50
CA ILE A 131 -1.74 -2.07 1.35
C ILE A 131 -1.13 -0.78 0.83
N LEU A 132 -1.97 0.18 0.50
CA LEU A 132 -1.57 1.49 -0.02
C LEU A 132 -1.94 2.56 1.02
N ASP A 133 -0.94 3.22 1.57
CA ASP A 133 -1.13 4.26 2.57
C ASP A 133 -1.03 5.64 1.91
N GLU A 134 -2.18 6.33 1.83
CA GLU A 134 -2.33 7.66 1.22
C GLU A 134 -1.70 7.79 -0.19
N PRO A 135 -1.98 6.88 -1.14
CA PRO A 135 -1.23 6.81 -2.39
C PRO A 135 -1.46 7.99 -3.33
N THR A 136 -2.46 8.82 -3.07
CA THR A 136 -2.82 10.00 -3.86
C THR A 136 -2.47 11.31 -3.18
N ALA A 137 -1.93 11.25 -1.96
CA ALA A 137 -1.55 12.45 -1.22
C ALA A 137 -0.53 13.29 -2.00
N ALA A 138 -0.75 14.60 -2.00
CA ALA A 138 0.09 15.59 -2.68
C ALA A 138 0.25 15.41 -4.21
N LEU A 139 -0.65 14.68 -4.86
CA LEU A 139 -0.71 14.54 -6.31
C LEU A 139 -1.70 15.51 -6.94
N GLY A 140 -1.40 15.97 -8.15
CA GLY A 140 -2.36 16.72 -8.97
C GLY A 140 -3.44 15.80 -9.57
N VAL A 141 -4.55 16.38 -10.01
CA VAL A 141 -5.75 15.65 -10.50
C VAL A 141 -5.41 14.55 -11.52
N ALA A 142 -4.65 14.86 -12.55
CA ALA A 142 -4.29 13.88 -13.58
C ALA A 142 -3.38 12.75 -13.05
N GLN A 143 -2.55 13.04 -12.04
CA GLN A 143 -1.70 12.03 -11.41
C GLN A 143 -2.50 11.14 -10.48
N THR A 144 -3.44 11.69 -9.73
CA THR A 144 -4.41 10.96 -8.89
C THR A 144 -5.18 9.96 -9.74
N GLU A 145 -5.77 10.40 -10.84
CA GLU A 145 -6.49 9.52 -11.77
C GLU A 145 -5.62 8.34 -12.26
N GLN A 146 -4.36 8.61 -12.61
CA GLN A 146 -3.42 7.56 -13.01
C GLN A 146 -3.18 6.53 -11.91
N VAL A 147 -3.02 6.97 -10.67
CA VAL A 147 -2.83 6.09 -9.51
C VAL A 147 -4.09 5.29 -9.21
N LEU A 148 -5.26 5.91 -9.23
CA LEU A 148 -6.54 5.22 -9.00
C LEU A 148 -6.83 4.17 -10.10
N ASN A 149 -6.53 4.49 -11.34
CA ASN A 149 -6.61 3.52 -12.44
C ASN A 149 -5.63 2.35 -12.26
N LEU A 150 -4.45 2.59 -11.68
CA LEU A 150 -3.52 1.53 -11.34
C LEU A 150 -4.08 0.66 -10.21
N VAL A 151 -4.68 1.24 -9.17
CA VAL A 151 -5.35 0.52 -8.08
C VAL A 151 -6.44 -0.42 -8.62
N LYS A 152 -7.28 0.06 -9.52
CA LYS A 152 -8.32 -0.77 -10.18
C LYS A 152 -7.71 -1.97 -10.91
N ARG A 153 -6.61 -1.75 -11.66
CA ARG A 153 -5.91 -2.83 -12.36
C ARG A 153 -5.29 -3.86 -11.43
N LEU A 154 -4.79 -3.46 -10.26
CA LEU A 154 -4.32 -4.41 -9.26
C LEU A 154 -5.43 -5.37 -8.86
N ALA A 155 -6.63 -4.86 -8.57
CA ALA A 155 -7.79 -5.67 -8.23
C ALA A 155 -8.25 -6.55 -9.41
N GLU A 156 -8.30 -6.01 -10.63
CA GLU A 156 -8.61 -6.76 -11.85
C GLU A 156 -7.63 -7.91 -12.11
N ASN A 157 -6.37 -7.75 -11.71
CA ASN A 157 -5.34 -8.77 -11.77
C ASN A 157 -5.43 -9.80 -10.60
N GLY A 158 -6.47 -9.73 -9.77
CA GLY A 158 -6.74 -10.67 -8.70
C GLY A 158 -6.02 -10.39 -7.37
N LEU A 159 -5.44 -9.20 -7.20
CA LEU A 159 -4.86 -8.81 -5.92
C LEU A 159 -5.94 -8.24 -4.99
N ALA A 160 -5.87 -8.56 -3.71
CA ALA A 160 -6.61 -7.84 -2.70
C ALA A 160 -5.90 -6.50 -2.42
N VAL A 161 -6.63 -5.38 -2.52
CA VAL A 161 -6.08 -4.05 -2.28
C VAL A 161 -6.74 -3.42 -1.07
N ILE A 162 -5.95 -3.00 -0.11
CA ILE A 162 -6.38 -2.18 1.03
C ILE A 162 -5.88 -0.76 0.78
N LEU A 163 -6.81 0.15 0.54
CA LEU A 163 -6.51 1.56 0.35
C LEU A 163 -6.82 2.33 1.63
N ILE A 164 -5.82 2.99 2.19
CA ILE A 164 -5.98 3.94 3.29
C ILE A 164 -5.95 5.33 2.69
N SER A 165 -7.01 6.09 2.87
CA SER A 165 -7.10 7.47 2.38
C SER A 165 -8.08 8.29 3.22
N HIS A 166 -7.79 9.59 3.34
CA HIS A 166 -8.71 10.58 3.89
C HIS A 166 -9.52 11.28 2.78
N ASN A 167 -9.19 11.07 1.51
CA ASN A 167 -9.95 11.60 0.37
C ASN A 167 -11.09 10.64 -0.01
N LEU A 168 -12.29 10.97 0.43
CA LEU A 168 -13.45 10.13 0.15
C LEU A 168 -13.78 10.00 -1.33
N ASN A 169 -13.47 10.99 -2.17
CA ASN A 169 -13.70 10.88 -3.62
C ASN A 169 -12.88 9.72 -4.20
N ASP A 170 -11.60 9.63 -3.82
CA ASP A 170 -10.72 8.54 -4.26
C ASP A 170 -11.22 7.18 -3.75
N VAL A 171 -11.64 7.13 -2.47
CA VAL A 171 -12.20 5.91 -1.87
C VAL A 171 -13.44 5.45 -2.62
N PHE A 172 -14.40 6.37 -2.84
CA PHE A 172 -15.63 6.04 -3.55
C PHE A 172 -15.41 5.71 -5.03
N GLU A 173 -14.31 6.14 -5.61
CA GLU A 173 -13.98 5.79 -6.99
C GLU A 173 -13.52 4.33 -7.14
N VAL A 174 -12.73 3.81 -6.20
CA VAL A 174 -12.06 2.52 -6.37
C VAL A 174 -12.52 1.41 -5.42
N ALA A 175 -13.09 1.73 -4.26
CA ALA A 175 -13.42 0.72 -3.25
C ALA A 175 -14.70 -0.05 -3.58
N ASP A 176 -14.74 -1.31 -3.18
CA ASP A 176 -15.93 -2.16 -3.14
C ASP A 176 -16.57 -2.13 -1.75
N SER A 177 -15.75 -2.07 -0.71
CA SER A 177 -16.16 -2.01 0.69
C SER A 177 -15.40 -0.91 1.41
N ILE A 178 -16.06 -0.22 2.32
CA ILE A 178 -15.49 0.89 3.10
C ILE A 178 -15.48 0.51 4.57
N ALA A 179 -14.32 0.62 5.20
CA ALA A 179 -14.13 0.47 6.63
C ALA A 179 -13.86 1.84 7.26
N ALA A 180 -14.75 2.31 8.11
CA ALA A 180 -14.61 3.58 8.83
C ALA A 180 -14.05 3.33 10.23
N LEU A 181 -12.96 4.03 10.57
CA LEU A 181 -12.37 4.01 11.90
C LEU A 181 -12.64 5.32 12.60
N HIS A 182 -13.00 5.25 13.88
CA HIS A 182 -13.16 6.39 14.77
C HIS A 182 -12.41 6.14 16.08
N LEU A 183 -11.50 7.04 16.44
CA LEU A 183 -10.71 6.97 17.68
C LEU A 183 -10.11 5.56 17.95
N GLY A 184 -9.50 4.95 16.94
CA GLY A 184 -8.85 3.63 17.05
C GLY A 184 -9.81 2.44 17.09
N ARG A 185 -11.10 2.63 16.82
CA ARG A 185 -12.10 1.56 16.76
C ARG A 185 -12.74 1.49 15.39
N MET A 186 -13.07 0.28 14.95
CA MET A 186 -13.89 0.08 13.76
C MET A 186 -15.31 0.57 14.06
N ALA A 187 -15.72 1.68 13.45
CA ALA A 187 -17.08 2.18 13.54
C ALA A 187 -18.02 1.36 12.67
N ALA A 188 -17.63 1.10 11.42
CA ALA A 188 -18.42 0.29 10.50
C ALA A 188 -17.54 -0.29 9.38
N GLN A 189 -17.99 -1.42 8.81
CA GLN A 189 -17.51 -1.97 7.53
C GLN A 189 -18.71 -2.27 6.67
N ILE A 190 -18.83 -1.60 5.52
CA ILE A 190 -20.05 -1.58 4.71
C ILE A 190 -19.69 -1.57 3.24
N ASP A 191 -20.50 -2.27 2.42
CA ASP A 191 -20.38 -2.19 0.96
C ASP A 191 -20.57 -0.75 0.49
N LYS A 192 -19.71 -0.30 -0.41
CA LYS A 192 -19.80 1.06 -0.98
C LYS A 192 -21.17 1.40 -1.53
N SER A 193 -21.86 0.43 -2.13
CA SER A 193 -23.20 0.61 -2.71
C SER A 193 -24.30 0.91 -1.68
N LYS A 194 -24.03 0.69 -0.38
CA LYS A 194 -25.00 0.84 0.72
C LYS A 194 -24.73 2.05 1.60
N ILE A 195 -23.75 2.87 1.27
CA ILE A 195 -23.34 4.01 2.09
C ILE A 195 -23.04 5.24 1.22
N ALA A 196 -23.47 6.41 1.68
CA ALA A 196 -23.18 7.68 1.03
C ALA A 196 -21.94 8.36 1.67
N PRO A 197 -21.24 9.26 0.94
CA PRO A 197 -20.08 9.97 1.47
C PRO A 197 -20.34 10.71 2.79
N GLN A 198 -21.50 11.33 2.94
CA GLN A 198 -21.88 12.03 4.16
C GLN A 198 -21.97 11.11 5.38
N GLN A 199 -22.46 9.89 5.18
CA GLN A 199 -22.55 8.87 6.24
C GLN A 199 -21.16 8.36 6.66
N VAL A 200 -20.23 8.26 5.72
CA VAL A 200 -18.83 7.93 6.03
C VAL A 200 -18.19 9.04 6.86
N ILE A 201 -18.42 10.31 6.51
CA ILE A 201 -17.95 11.46 7.30
C ILE A 201 -18.53 11.40 8.71
N GLU A 202 -19.82 11.13 8.86
CA GLU A 202 -20.48 10.98 10.15
C GLU A 202 -19.82 9.88 10.99
N LEU A 203 -19.59 8.69 10.41
CA LEU A 203 -18.92 7.58 11.08
C LEU A 203 -17.50 7.92 11.54
N ILE A 204 -16.72 8.60 10.70
CA ILE A 204 -15.35 8.99 11.04
C ILE A 204 -15.31 10.04 12.15
N THR A 205 -16.27 10.99 12.16
CA THR A 205 -16.29 12.11 13.10
C THR A 205 -16.93 11.77 14.43
N THR A 206 -18.00 11.00 14.42
CA THR A 206 -18.79 10.71 15.62
C THR A 206 -18.71 9.26 16.10
N GLY A 207 -18.23 8.37 15.26
CA GLY A 207 -18.24 6.93 15.50
C GLY A 207 -19.60 6.27 15.33
N LYS A 208 -20.62 7.03 14.91
CA LYS A 208 -22.03 6.60 14.85
C LYS A 208 -22.65 7.11 13.55
N SER A 209 -23.68 6.41 13.10
CA SER A 209 -24.59 6.88 12.06
C SER A 209 -25.91 6.11 12.18
N GLU A 210 -26.97 6.80 12.55
CA GLU A 210 -28.30 6.19 12.70
C GLU A 210 -28.85 5.68 11.37
N SER A 211 -28.54 6.38 10.29
CA SER A 211 -28.99 6.01 8.95
C SER A 211 -28.36 4.72 8.41
N VAL A 212 -27.23 4.30 9.00
CA VAL A 212 -26.52 3.05 8.68
C VAL A 212 -26.72 1.99 9.77
N GLY A 213 -27.47 2.33 10.83
CA GLY A 213 -27.76 1.42 11.95
C GLY A 213 -26.59 1.26 12.95
N VAL A 214 -25.61 2.15 12.93
CA VAL A 214 -24.48 2.19 13.87
C VAL A 214 -24.83 3.19 14.99
N LYS A 215 -25.01 2.65 16.21
CA LYS A 215 -25.42 3.43 17.41
C LYS A 215 -24.24 3.73 18.32
#